data_42cf03f4ddf4009e8e5806cc800a804f
#
_entry.id   42cf03f4ddf4009e8e5806cc800a804f
#
_cell.length_a   1.000
_cell.length_b   1.000
_cell.length_c   1.000
_cell.angle_alpha   90.00
_cell.angle_beta   90.00
_cell.angle_gamma   90.00
#
_symmetry.space_group_name_H-M   'P 1'
#
loop_
_entity.id
_entity.type
_entity.pdbx_description
1 polymer ?
#
loop_
_entity_poly.entity_id
_entity_poly.type
_entity_poly.pdbx_seq_one_letter_code
_entity_poly.pdbx_strand_id
1 'polypeptide(L)'
;MSASNGTQRDIGLDLTRILAFLAVPSVHFFLNSTYYDTAIVGPRMALMTVMRTAFMVCVPLYMLLSGYLSAGKHIPLTRPGLLGYYKKLLPIFLTYALSTGVILLYRALWLGEEQTILSAVKNLLSFQQYSWYMNMYFGLLLLTPFLNALWQSLATPAARRALLAVLLVLTVLPGMVNIYHLHSAETLLHPWLSTSYDQLVPDWWQRLYPITYYFLGGYLRAHVDIKRLRTGRLAALLLLAVLCFGGYNVWRNQGIPFVWGSWCDWGSLQNVVDTVLVFLLLNSIRYSTPPTSITRFTGYLSKLTLGAYLVSWIPDNYLYTMLKLSLIHISEPTRRRGI
;
A
#
# COMPACT_ATOMS: atom_id res chain seq x y z
N MET A 1 42.71 -1.46 16.94
CA MET A 1 41.31 -1.32 17.38
C MET A 1 40.54 -0.71 16.22
N SER A 2 39.94 -1.54 15.38
CA SER A 2 39.13 -1.10 14.21
C SER A 2 37.72 -0.77 14.72
N ALA A 3 37.35 0.52 14.69
CA ALA A 3 36.00 0.97 14.98
C ALA A 3 35.08 0.33 13.92
N SER A 4 34.15 -0.50 14.36
CA SER A 4 33.06 -0.99 13.55
C SER A 4 32.27 0.20 12.99
N ASN A 5 32.41 0.49 11.72
CA ASN A 5 31.52 1.37 10.97
C ASN A 5 30.11 0.79 11.03
N GLY A 6 29.41 1.03 12.10
CA GLY A 6 27.97 0.79 12.18
C GLY A 6 27.32 1.59 11.05
N THR A 7 26.77 0.91 10.08
CA THR A 7 26.03 1.54 8.97
C THR A 7 25.00 2.49 9.57
N GLN A 8 25.24 3.79 9.39
CA GLN A 8 24.34 4.83 9.92
C GLN A 8 22.93 4.57 9.38
N ARG A 9 21.99 4.36 10.31
CA ARG A 9 20.62 4.00 10.00
C ARG A 9 19.94 5.13 9.22
N ASP A 10 19.30 4.81 8.10
CA ASP A 10 18.60 5.80 7.27
C ASP A 10 17.19 6.07 7.83
N ILE A 11 17.02 7.25 8.45
CA ILE A 11 15.77 7.71 9.05
C ILE A 11 14.66 7.85 7.99
N GLY A 12 14.99 8.27 6.76
CA GLY A 12 14.01 8.41 5.69
C GLY A 12 13.34 7.08 5.35
N LEU A 13 14.11 5.99 5.34
CA LEU A 13 13.58 4.64 5.11
C LEU A 13 12.73 4.15 6.29
N ASP A 14 13.10 4.49 7.52
CA ASP A 14 12.31 4.14 8.71
C ASP A 14 10.99 4.91 8.74
N LEU A 15 11.01 6.21 8.44
CA LEU A 15 9.81 7.03 8.32
C LEU A 15 8.91 6.56 7.17
N THR A 16 9.50 6.09 6.06
CA THR A 16 8.72 5.50 4.96
C THR A 16 7.93 4.27 5.43
N ARG A 17 8.51 3.37 6.24
CA ARG A 17 7.80 2.23 6.81
C ARG A 17 6.72 2.63 7.80
N ILE A 18 7.03 3.60 8.67
CA ILE A 18 6.08 4.10 9.67
C ILE A 18 4.89 4.76 8.98
N LEU A 19 5.12 5.61 7.96
CA LEU A 19 4.05 6.24 7.21
C LEU A 19 3.21 5.21 6.45
N ALA A 20 3.85 4.24 5.80
CA ALA A 20 3.15 3.16 5.13
C ALA A 20 2.23 2.39 6.10
N PHE A 21 2.73 2.11 7.31
CA PHE A 21 1.94 1.48 8.36
C PHE A 21 0.77 2.38 8.82
N LEU A 22 1.02 3.66 9.11
CA LEU A 22 -0.04 4.58 9.56
C LEU A 22 -1.12 4.81 8.51
N ALA A 23 -0.77 4.73 7.23
CA ALA A 23 -1.74 4.82 6.15
C ALA A 23 -2.68 3.59 6.07
N VAL A 24 -2.28 2.42 6.61
CA VAL A 24 -3.13 1.22 6.64
C VAL A 24 -4.39 1.43 7.48
N PRO A 25 -4.34 1.75 8.80
CA PRO A 25 -5.55 2.02 9.58
C PRO A 25 -6.34 3.20 9.03
N SER A 26 -5.68 4.17 8.35
CA SER A 26 -6.39 5.26 7.67
C SER A 26 -7.24 4.75 6.49
N VAL A 27 -6.77 3.77 5.71
CA VAL A 27 -7.58 3.10 4.68
C VAL A 27 -8.68 2.24 5.32
N HIS A 28 -8.37 1.55 6.42
CA HIS A 28 -9.36 0.75 7.16
C HIS A 28 -10.50 1.61 7.73
N PHE A 29 -10.22 2.86 8.09
CA PHE A 29 -11.26 3.80 8.49
C PHE A 29 -12.34 3.95 7.40
N PHE A 30 -11.95 4.10 6.12
CA PHE A 30 -12.92 4.20 5.03
C PHE A 30 -13.68 2.88 4.80
N LEU A 31 -13.05 1.72 5.05
CA LEU A 31 -13.69 0.40 4.94
C LEU A 31 -14.69 0.13 6.06
N ASN A 32 -14.43 0.64 7.25
CA ASN A 32 -15.24 0.36 8.45
C ASN A 32 -16.21 1.50 8.80
N SER A 33 -16.12 2.65 8.14
CA SER A 33 -17.12 3.73 8.17
C SER A 33 -18.14 3.50 7.06
N THR A 34 -19.21 4.28 7.05
CA THR A 34 -20.22 4.25 5.98
C THR A 34 -19.76 4.97 4.70
N TYR A 35 -18.45 5.21 4.53
CA TYR A 35 -17.92 5.98 3.41
C TYR A 35 -18.28 5.38 2.04
N TYR A 36 -18.12 4.07 1.88
CA TYR A 36 -18.42 3.37 0.63
C TYR A 36 -19.91 3.17 0.35
N ASP A 37 -20.76 3.42 1.36
CA ASP A 37 -22.21 3.34 1.23
C ASP A 37 -22.84 4.73 1.09
N THR A 38 -22.05 5.81 1.23
CA THR A 38 -22.52 7.19 1.21
C THR A 38 -22.19 7.85 -0.13
N ALA A 39 -23.19 8.49 -0.75
CA ALA A 39 -22.97 9.24 -1.99
C ALA A 39 -21.96 10.37 -1.80
N ILE A 40 -21.09 10.56 -2.79
CA ILE A 40 -20.06 11.61 -2.80
C ILE A 40 -20.75 12.95 -3.14
N VAL A 41 -21.27 13.60 -2.09
CA VAL A 41 -21.94 14.90 -2.17
C VAL A 41 -21.41 15.82 -1.07
N GLY A 42 -21.14 17.06 -1.45
CA GLY A 42 -20.72 18.11 -0.53
C GLY A 42 -19.24 18.05 -0.10
N PRO A 43 -18.77 19.09 0.62
CA PRO A 43 -17.34 19.28 0.90
C PRO A 43 -16.77 18.23 1.83
N ARG A 44 -17.56 17.68 2.76
CA ARG A 44 -17.12 16.62 3.69
C ARG A 44 -16.73 15.35 2.94
N MET A 45 -17.61 14.86 2.05
CA MET A 45 -17.34 13.64 1.28
C MET A 45 -16.22 13.86 0.25
N ALA A 46 -16.15 15.06 -0.34
CA ALA A 46 -15.03 15.43 -1.20
C ALA A 46 -13.69 15.38 -0.45
N LEU A 47 -13.60 15.96 0.75
CA LEU A 47 -12.40 15.90 1.59
C LEU A 47 -12.04 14.46 1.95
N MET A 48 -13.01 13.65 2.37
CA MET A 48 -12.79 12.23 2.68
C MET A 48 -12.24 11.47 1.47
N THR A 49 -12.74 11.75 0.26
CA THR A 49 -12.27 11.13 -0.98
C THR A 49 -10.82 11.53 -1.30
N VAL A 50 -10.46 12.80 -1.12
CA VAL A 50 -9.07 13.27 -1.26
C VAL A 50 -8.15 12.60 -0.23
N MET A 51 -8.58 12.52 1.03
CA MET A 51 -7.81 11.85 2.09
C MET A 51 -7.64 10.34 1.80
N ARG A 52 -8.70 9.67 1.35
CA ARG A 52 -8.61 8.27 0.91
C ARG A 52 -7.56 8.11 -0.18
N THR A 53 -7.58 8.98 -1.19
CA THR A 53 -6.60 8.95 -2.29
C THR A 53 -5.17 9.06 -1.75
N ALA A 54 -4.91 9.97 -0.83
CA ALA A 54 -3.59 10.15 -0.21
C ALA A 54 -3.12 8.91 0.59
N PHE A 55 -4.02 8.23 1.30
CA PHE A 55 -3.65 7.07 2.13
C PHE A 55 -3.49 5.76 1.35
N MET A 56 -3.94 5.70 0.10
CA MET A 56 -3.79 4.49 -0.74
C MET A 56 -2.33 4.12 -1.05
N VAL A 57 -1.37 4.96 -0.72
CA VAL A 57 0.07 4.67 -0.86
C VAL A 57 0.58 3.59 0.10
N CYS A 58 -0.20 3.16 1.10
CA CYS A 58 0.23 2.26 2.17
C CYS A 58 0.90 0.97 1.66
N VAL A 59 0.24 0.21 0.82
CA VAL A 59 0.75 -1.05 0.25
C VAL A 59 1.86 -0.81 -0.78
N PRO A 60 1.69 0.10 -1.76
CA PRO A 60 2.72 0.41 -2.72
C PRO A 60 4.06 0.85 -2.13
N LEU A 61 4.05 1.61 -1.04
CA LEU A 61 5.29 2.04 -0.36
C LEU A 61 6.12 0.84 0.14
N TYR A 62 5.49 -0.21 0.68
CA TYR A 62 6.21 -1.42 1.10
C TYR A 62 6.83 -2.16 -0.09
N MET A 63 6.13 -2.22 -1.23
CA MET A 63 6.63 -2.88 -2.44
C MET A 63 7.82 -2.10 -3.04
N LEU A 64 7.67 -0.79 -3.17
CA LEU A 64 8.74 0.10 -3.67
C LEU A 64 9.96 0.06 -2.74
N LEU A 65 9.76 0.11 -1.43
CA LEU A 65 10.82 0.01 -0.44
C LEU A 65 11.55 -1.34 -0.52
N SER A 66 10.82 -2.44 -0.75
CA SER A 66 11.41 -3.77 -0.93
C SER A 66 12.35 -3.80 -2.14
N GLY A 67 11.95 -3.21 -3.25
CA GLY A 67 12.78 -3.05 -4.44
C GLY A 67 13.98 -2.15 -4.20
N TYR A 68 13.77 -0.99 -3.56
CA TYR A 68 14.84 -0.06 -3.21
C TYR A 68 15.94 -0.71 -2.36
N LEU A 69 15.55 -1.57 -1.43
CA LEU A 69 16.48 -2.25 -0.52
C LEU A 69 17.11 -3.52 -1.10
N SER A 70 16.48 -4.15 -2.10
CA SER A 70 16.85 -5.51 -2.50
C SER A 70 17.24 -5.69 -3.96
N ALA A 71 16.74 -4.90 -4.91
CA ALA A 71 16.94 -5.13 -6.35
C ALA A 71 18.42 -5.15 -6.80
N GLY A 72 19.30 -4.41 -6.12
CA GLY A 72 20.74 -4.40 -6.42
C GLY A 72 21.55 -5.53 -5.77
N LYS A 73 20.93 -6.39 -4.93
CA LYS A 73 21.66 -7.45 -4.22
C LYS A 73 21.88 -8.65 -5.10
N HIS A 74 23.13 -9.14 -5.12
CA HIS A 74 23.44 -10.42 -5.75
C HIS A 74 22.99 -11.59 -4.89
N ILE A 75 22.12 -12.43 -5.45
CA ILE A 75 21.66 -13.69 -4.84
C ILE A 75 22.01 -14.78 -5.84
N PRO A 76 22.98 -15.67 -5.51
CA PRO A 76 23.33 -16.74 -6.42
C PRO A 76 22.14 -17.68 -6.68
N LEU A 77 21.84 -17.92 -7.97
CA LEU A 77 20.76 -18.85 -8.38
C LEU A 77 21.19 -20.31 -8.30
N THR A 78 22.10 -20.63 -7.39
CA THR A 78 22.49 -22.01 -7.04
C THR A 78 21.64 -22.53 -5.89
N ARG A 79 21.53 -23.85 -5.75
CA ARG A 79 20.79 -24.46 -4.64
C ARG A 79 21.19 -23.93 -3.26
N PRO A 80 22.50 -23.81 -2.90
CA PRO A 80 22.90 -23.20 -1.63
C PRO A 80 22.52 -21.73 -1.49
N GLY A 81 22.67 -20.95 -2.56
CA GLY A 81 22.32 -19.52 -2.58
C GLY A 81 20.85 -19.28 -2.36
N LEU A 82 19.98 -20.00 -3.09
CA LEU A 82 18.53 -19.93 -2.94
C LEU A 82 18.09 -20.39 -1.55
N LEU A 83 18.60 -21.52 -1.05
CA LEU A 83 18.28 -21.98 0.29
C LEU A 83 18.72 -20.98 1.36
N GLY A 84 19.92 -20.38 1.21
CA GLY A 84 20.42 -19.32 2.10
C GLY A 84 19.55 -18.06 2.08
N TYR A 85 18.98 -17.71 0.93
CA TYR A 85 18.03 -16.60 0.83
C TYR A 85 16.69 -16.95 1.47
N TYR A 86 16.09 -18.09 1.12
CA TYR A 86 14.75 -18.47 1.62
C TYR A 86 14.74 -18.74 3.12
N LYS A 87 15.83 -19.25 3.71
CA LYS A 87 15.95 -19.33 5.18
C LYS A 87 15.77 -17.98 5.87
N LYS A 88 16.16 -16.87 5.23
CA LYS A 88 15.96 -15.52 5.78
C LYS A 88 14.51 -15.04 5.74
N LEU A 89 13.63 -15.70 5.00
CA LEU A 89 12.20 -15.42 4.99
C LEU A 89 11.46 -16.09 6.17
N LEU A 90 12.08 -17.09 6.81
CA LEU A 90 11.46 -17.81 7.92
C LEU A 90 11.00 -16.90 9.07
N PRO A 91 11.78 -15.90 9.54
CA PRO A 91 11.30 -14.98 10.57
C PRO A 91 10.05 -14.19 10.15
N ILE A 92 9.93 -13.81 8.87
CA ILE A 92 8.76 -13.11 8.35
C ILE A 92 7.54 -14.04 8.39
N PHE A 93 7.70 -15.27 7.92
CA PHE A 93 6.65 -16.28 7.97
C PHE A 93 6.23 -16.61 9.42
N LEU A 94 7.18 -16.76 10.33
CA LEU A 94 6.88 -16.99 11.75
C LEU A 94 6.13 -15.81 12.37
N THR A 95 6.51 -14.57 12.04
CA THR A 95 5.76 -13.38 12.49
C THR A 95 4.33 -13.42 11.99
N TYR A 96 4.12 -13.77 10.72
CA TYR A 96 2.80 -13.94 10.14
C TYR A 96 2.00 -15.05 10.83
N ALA A 97 2.59 -16.24 11.01
CA ALA A 97 1.93 -17.39 11.65
C ALA A 97 1.55 -17.09 13.12
N LEU A 98 2.44 -16.46 13.88
CA LEU A 98 2.18 -16.05 15.25
C LEU A 98 1.07 -14.97 15.31
N SER A 99 1.10 -14.01 14.43
CA SER A 99 0.03 -12.97 14.36
C SER A 99 -1.33 -13.57 14.00
N THR A 100 -1.36 -14.55 13.08
CA THR A 100 -2.58 -15.31 12.78
C THR A 100 -3.06 -16.09 14.00
N GLY A 101 -2.16 -16.72 14.76
CA GLY A 101 -2.49 -17.39 16.02
C GLY A 101 -3.09 -16.45 17.06
N VAL A 102 -2.55 -15.22 17.20
CA VAL A 102 -3.09 -14.18 18.09
C VAL A 102 -4.51 -13.78 17.67
N ILE A 103 -4.75 -13.60 16.36
CA ILE A 103 -6.10 -13.28 15.86
C ILE A 103 -7.09 -14.42 16.14
N LEU A 104 -6.69 -15.67 15.91
CA LEU A 104 -7.54 -16.84 16.21
C LEU A 104 -7.85 -16.96 17.70
N LEU A 105 -6.88 -16.69 18.55
CA LEU A 105 -7.06 -16.67 19.99
C LEU A 105 -8.05 -15.57 20.42
N TYR A 106 -7.92 -14.36 19.85
CA TYR A 106 -8.87 -13.29 20.09
C TYR A 106 -10.29 -13.67 19.64
N ARG A 107 -10.44 -14.29 18.46
CA ARG A 107 -11.74 -14.76 17.95
C ARG A 107 -12.37 -15.81 18.86
N ALA A 108 -11.56 -16.75 19.35
CA ALA A 108 -12.03 -17.79 20.26
C ALA A 108 -12.45 -17.24 21.63
N LEU A 109 -11.59 -16.41 22.25
CA LEU A 109 -11.79 -15.96 23.63
C LEU A 109 -12.73 -14.74 23.74
N TRP A 110 -12.69 -13.83 22.75
CA TRP A 110 -13.45 -12.59 22.81
C TRP A 110 -14.73 -12.61 21.99
N LEU A 111 -14.72 -13.26 20.82
CA LEU A 111 -15.89 -13.35 19.96
C LEU A 111 -16.67 -14.66 20.15
N GLY A 112 -16.16 -15.60 20.97
CA GLY A 112 -16.82 -16.88 21.23
C GLY A 112 -16.88 -17.82 20.01
N GLU A 113 -16.01 -17.60 19.00
CA GLU A 113 -15.99 -18.42 17.80
C GLU A 113 -15.29 -19.75 18.05
N GLU A 114 -15.92 -20.85 17.68
CA GLU A 114 -15.28 -22.17 17.74
C GLU A 114 -14.12 -22.26 16.75
N GLN A 115 -12.93 -22.56 17.25
CA GLN A 115 -11.73 -22.74 16.47
C GLN A 115 -11.31 -24.22 16.44
N THR A 116 -11.23 -24.80 15.25
CA THR A 116 -10.71 -26.13 15.02
C THR A 116 -9.30 -26.05 14.41
N ILE A 117 -8.53 -27.15 14.50
CA ILE A 117 -7.22 -27.23 13.83
C ILE A 117 -7.37 -26.97 12.32
N LEU A 118 -8.42 -27.49 11.70
CA LEU A 118 -8.70 -27.29 10.28
C LEU A 118 -8.99 -25.82 9.97
N SER A 119 -9.79 -25.13 10.80
CA SER A 119 -10.05 -23.69 10.64
C SER A 119 -8.78 -22.87 10.81
N ALA A 120 -7.91 -23.23 11.75
CA ALA A 120 -6.62 -22.56 11.97
C ALA A 120 -5.69 -22.71 10.76
N VAL A 121 -5.53 -23.92 10.24
CA VAL A 121 -4.74 -24.18 9.01
C VAL A 121 -5.33 -23.43 7.81
N LYS A 122 -6.65 -23.45 7.64
CA LYS A 122 -7.34 -22.70 6.58
C LYS A 122 -7.07 -21.21 6.70
N ASN A 123 -7.19 -20.61 7.88
CA ASN A 123 -6.91 -19.20 8.10
C ASN A 123 -5.45 -18.84 7.79
N LEU A 124 -4.50 -19.68 8.18
CA LEU A 124 -3.08 -19.50 7.89
C LEU A 124 -2.78 -19.55 6.38
N LEU A 125 -3.37 -20.49 5.66
CA LEU A 125 -3.10 -20.69 4.23
C LEU A 125 -3.89 -19.76 3.32
N SER A 126 -5.06 -19.28 3.75
CA SER A 126 -5.94 -18.41 2.94
C SER A 126 -5.65 -16.93 3.07
N PHE A 127 -4.70 -16.53 3.91
CA PHE A 127 -4.35 -15.13 4.16
C PHE A 127 -5.59 -14.25 4.43
N GLN A 128 -6.48 -14.73 5.31
CA GLN A 128 -7.73 -14.08 5.61
C GLN A 128 -7.54 -12.78 6.41
N GLN A 129 -8.62 -12.06 6.60
CA GLN A 129 -8.65 -10.78 7.26
C GLN A 129 -7.74 -9.75 6.55
N TYR A 130 -7.02 -8.95 7.30
CA TYR A 130 -6.11 -7.95 6.74
C TYR A 130 -4.78 -8.52 6.23
N SER A 131 -4.59 -9.85 6.30
CA SER A 131 -3.36 -10.52 5.87
C SER A 131 -3.22 -10.72 4.35
N TRP A 132 -4.21 -10.28 3.53
CA TRP A 132 -4.18 -10.40 2.07
C TRP A 132 -2.89 -9.85 1.43
N TYR A 133 -2.34 -8.78 1.99
CA TYR A 133 -1.06 -8.21 1.56
C TYR A 133 0.08 -9.22 1.68
N MET A 134 0.08 -10.08 2.71
CA MET A 134 1.14 -11.08 2.90
C MET A 134 1.17 -12.12 1.78
N ASN A 135 0.02 -12.49 1.20
CA ASN A 135 -0.04 -13.36 0.04
C ASN A 135 0.79 -12.76 -1.12
N MET A 136 0.54 -11.52 -1.45
CA MET A 136 1.26 -10.80 -2.49
C MET A 136 2.73 -10.56 -2.12
N TYR A 137 3.01 -10.23 -0.88
CA TYR A 137 4.36 -9.96 -0.38
C TYR A 137 5.23 -11.22 -0.38
N PHE A 138 4.72 -12.36 0.04
CA PHE A 138 5.44 -13.64 -0.06
C PHE A 138 5.72 -14.02 -1.51
N GLY A 139 4.77 -13.82 -2.43
CA GLY A 139 5.00 -14.02 -3.85
C GLY A 139 6.17 -13.16 -4.37
N LEU A 140 6.19 -11.88 -4.02
CA LEU A 140 7.29 -10.98 -4.38
C LEU A 140 8.62 -11.43 -3.77
N LEU A 141 8.64 -11.85 -2.50
CA LEU A 141 9.85 -12.33 -1.84
C LEU A 141 10.38 -13.62 -2.48
N LEU A 142 9.50 -14.56 -2.84
CA LEU A 142 9.91 -15.78 -3.53
C LEU A 142 10.51 -15.49 -4.91
N LEU A 143 9.98 -14.49 -5.61
CA LEU A 143 10.48 -14.06 -6.92
C LEU A 143 11.77 -13.22 -6.83
N THR A 144 12.07 -12.62 -5.68
CA THR A 144 13.19 -11.65 -5.53
C THR A 144 14.54 -12.14 -6.08
N PRO A 145 15.01 -13.40 -5.88
CA PRO A 145 16.28 -13.84 -6.45
C PRO A 145 16.31 -13.73 -7.99
N PHE A 146 15.20 -14.08 -8.64
CA PHE A 146 15.06 -14.07 -10.09
C PHE A 146 14.91 -12.64 -10.62
N LEU A 147 14.12 -11.80 -9.93
CA LEU A 147 13.99 -10.38 -10.26
C LEU A 147 15.33 -9.65 -10.13
N ASN A 148 16.13 -9.99 -9.13
CA ASN A 148 17.47 -9.43 -8.96
C ASN A 148 18.41 -9.88 -10.08
N ALA A 149 18.37 -11.15 -10.49
CA ALA A 149 19.17 -11.64 -11.61
C ALA A 149 18.79 -10.92 -12.90
N LEU A 150 17.49 -10.76 -13.18
CA LEU A 150 16.99 -9.94 -14.29
C LEU A 150 17.53 -8.50 -14.20
N TRP A 151 17.42 -7.86 -13.03
CA TRP A 151 17.88 -6.49 -12.83
C TRP A 151 19.38 -6.33 -13.09
N GLN A 152 20.18 -7.31 -12.68
CA GLN A 152 21.63 -7.31 -12.88
C GLN A 152 22.03 -7.58 -14.33
N SER A 153 21.26 -8.38 -15.08
CA SER A 153 21.51 -8.60 -16.51
C SER A 153 21.26 -7.35 -17.37
N LEU A 154 20.47 -6.39 -16.86
CA LEU A 154 20.22 -5.12 -17.53
C LEU A 154 21.37 -4.14 -17.25
N ALA A 155 22.44 -4.22 -18.05
CA ALA A 155 23.67 -3.49 -17.82
C ALA A 155 23.53 -1.95 -17.97
N THR A 156 22.59 -1.48 -18.81
CA THR A 156 22.45 -0.05 -19.11
C THR A 156 21.23 0.60 -18.44
N PRO A 157 21.31 1.90 -18.10
CA PRO A 157 20.15 2.65 -17.63
C PRO A 157 18.98 2.66 -18.64
N ALA A 158 19.30 2.61 -19.94
CA ALA A 158 18.30 2.55 -21.00
C ALA A 158 17.50 1.25 -20.96
N ALA A 159 18.17 0.09 -20.81
CA ALA A 159 17.51 -1.21 -20.69
C ALA A 159 16.60 -1.27 -19.44
N ARG A 160 17.05 -0.70 -18.32
CA ARG A 160 16.24 -0.61 -17.09
C ARG A 160 15.01 0.29 -17.26
N ARG A 161 15.15 1.43 -17.96
CA ARG A 161 14.01 2.27 -18.33
C ARG A 161 13.02 1.56 -19.26
N ALA A 162 13.53 0.81 -20.25
CA ALA A 162 12.70 0.02 -21.14
C ALA A 162 11.88 -1.03 -20.37
N LEU A 163 12.51 -1.78 -19.44
CA LEU A 163 11.78 -2.69 -18.55
C LEU A 163 10.68 -1.98 -17.76
N LEU A 164 11.00 -0.84 -17.15
CA LEU A 164 10.00 -0.06 -16.41
C LEU A 164 8.87 0.44 -17.30
N ALA A 165 9.17 0.92 -18.51
CA ALA A 165 8.15 1.34 -19.48
C ALA A 165 7.21 0.19 -19.85
N VAL A 166 7.75 -1.00 -20.14
CA VAL A 166 6.95 -2.20 -20.41
C VAL A 166 6.07 -2.56 -19.21
N LEU A 167 6.62 -2.57 -18.02
CA LEU A 167 5.85 -2.88 -16.80
C LEU A 167 4.74 -1.84 -16.55
N LEU A 168 5.01 -0.55 -16.76
CA LEU A 168 4.00 0.50 -16.63
C LEU A 168 2.89 0.35 -17.68
N VAL A 169 3.25 -0.01 -18.92
CA VAL A 169 2.25 -0.30 -19.98
C VAL A 169 1.38 -1.51 -19.61
N LEU A 170 1.98 -2.57 -19.07
CA LEU A 170 1.24 -3.79 -18.74
C LEU A 170 0.39 -3.64 -17.46
N THR A 171 0.87 -2.91 -16.45
CA THR A 171 0.24 -2.91 -15.13
C THR A 171 -0.54 -1.64 -14.81
N VAL A 172 -0.19 -0.50 -15.42
CA VAL A 172 -0.78 0.81 -15.09
C VAL A 172 -1.70 1.32 -16.20
N LEU A 173 -1.28 1.21 -17.47
CA LEU A 173 -2.04 1.70 -18.61
C LEU A 173 -3.47 1.15 -18.67
N PRO A 174 -3.76 -0.14 -18.41
CA PRO A 174 -5.13 -0.63 -18.43
C PRO A 174 -6.04 0.12 -17.45
N GLY A 175 -5.54 0.44 -16.25
CA GLY A 175 -6.27 1.24 -15.25
C GLY A 175 -6.45 2.73 -15.62
N MET A 176 -5.83 3.18 -16.71
CA MET A 176 -6.02 4.55 -17.24
C MET A 176 -7.03 4.59 -18.38
N VAL A 177 -7.12 3.54 -19.18
CA VAL A 177 -7.89 3.54 -20.44
C VAL A 177 -9.12 2.64 -20.40
N ASN A 178 -9.09 1.48 -19.71
CA ASN A 178 -10.22 0.57 -19.57
C ASN A 178 -11.17 0.99 -18.45
N ILE A 179 -11.47 2.27 -18.37
CA ILE A 179 -12.23 2.87 -17.26
C ILE A 179 -13.34 3.79 -17.76
N TYR A 180 -13.61 3.77 -19.05
CA TYR A 180 -14.65 4.57 -19.69
C TYR A 180 -15.59 3.68 -20.49
N HIS A 181 -16.81 4.17 -20.65
CA HIS A 181 -17.79 3.60 -21.56
C HIS A 181 -17.84 4.50 -22.81
N LEU A 182 -17.36 4.01 -23.95
CA LEU A 182 -17.10 4.83 -25.14
C LEU A 182 -18.30 4.94 -26.09
N HIS A 183 -19.38 4.19 -25.86
CA HIS A 183 -20.54 4.14 -26.74
C HIS A 183 -21.45 5.36 -26.64
N SER A 184 -21.25 6.23 -25.64
CA SER A 184 -22.06 7.40 -25.42
C SER A 184 -21.20 8.58 -24.94
N ALA A 185 -21.34 9.73 -25.60
CA ALA A 185 -20.69 10.96 -25.14
C ALA A 185 -21.16 11.36 -23.72
N GLU A 186 -22.39 11.05 -23.36
CA GLU A 186 -22.93 11.31 -22.03
C GLU A 186 -22.18 10.54 -20.96
N THR A 187 -21.91 9.24 -21.16
CA THR A 187 -21.16 8.41 -20.19
C THR A 187 -19.68 8.75 -20.14
N LEU A 188 -19.11 9.34 -21.21
CA LEU A 188 -17.73 9.87 -21.17
C LEU A 188 -17.62 11.13 -20.32
N LEU A 189 -18.60 12.03 -20.44
CA LEU A 189 -18.63 13.27 -19.66
C LEU A 189 -19.11 13.04 -18.22
N HIS A 190 -19.92 12.03 -18.01
CA HIS A 190 -20.52 11.66 -16.73
C HIS A 190 -20.25 10.20 -16.39
N PRO A 191 -18.98 9.83 -16.06
CA PRO A 191 -18.56 8.44 -15.88
C PRO A 191 -19.25 7.73 -14.70
N TRP A 192 -19.91 8.46 -13.80
CA TRP A 192 -20.74 7.90 -12.72
C TRP A 192 -22.07 7.31 -13.21
N LEU A 193 -22.48 7.55 -14.46
CA LEU A 193 -23.69 6.97 -15.04
C LEU A 193 -23.53 5.51 -15.47
N SER A 194 -22.31 4.98 -15.52
CA SER A 194 -22.04 3.60 -15.91
C SER A 194 -20.97 2.97 -15.04
N THR A 195 -21.17 1.71 -14.69
CA THR A 195 -20.16 0.83 -14.07
C THR A 195 -19.60 -0.20 -15.06
N SER A 196 -20.10 -0.20 -16.31
CA SER A 196 -19.58 -1.02 -17.41
C SER A 196 -18.58 -0.19 -18.20
N TYR A 197 -17.41 -0.76 -18.48
CA TYR A 197 -16.31 -0.09 -19.18
C TYR A 197 -15.84 -0.92 -20.37
N ASP A 198 -15.42 -0.23 -21.43
CA ASP A 198 -14.88 -0.88 -22.61
C ASP A 198 -13.42 -1.28 -22.38
N GLN A 199 -13.07 -2.48 -22.80
CA GLN A 199 -11.70 -2.96 -22.75
C GLN A 199 -10.94 -2.54 -24.02
N LEU A 200 -10.10 -1.51 -23.90
CA LEU A 200 -9.27 -0.99 -25.00
C LEU A 200 -7.91 -1.70 -25.10
N VAL A 201 -7.38 -2.14 -23.97
CA VAL A 201 -6.10 -2.84 -23.90
C VAL A 201 -6.22 -4.07 -22.99
N PRO A 202 -5.41 -5.14 -23.22
CA PRO A 202 -5.39 -6.28 -22.32
C PRO A 202 -5.00 -5.87 -20.88
N ASP A 203 -5.72 -6.39 -19.88
CA ASP A 203 -5.54 -6.05 -18.47
C ASP A 203 -5.07 -7.22 -17.59
N TRP A 204 -4.82 -8.38 -18.17
CA TRP A 204 -4.43 -9.61 -17.45
C TRP A 204 -3.18 -9.43 -16.58
N TRP A 205 -2.25 -8.58 -17.02
CA TRP A 205 -0.98 -8.31 -16.35
C TRP A 205 -1.09 -7.26 -15.23
N GLN A 206 -2.22 -6.60 -15.09
CA GLN A 206 -2.40 -5.50 -14.14
C GLN A 206 -2.08 -5.91 -12.70
N ARG A 207 -2.40 -7.15 -12.33
CA ARG A 207 -2.12 -7.69 -10.98
C ARG A 207 -0.64 -7.88 -10.68
N LEU A 208 0.25 -7.77 -11.66
CA LEU A 208 1.71 -7.82 -11.47
C LEU A 208 2.31 -6.47 -11.02
N TYR A 209 1.49 -5.47 -10.69
CA TYR A 209 1.95 -4.17 -10.19
C TYR A 209 2.98 -4.27 -9.03
N PRO A 210 3.03 -5.29 -8.16
CA PRO A 210 4.07 -5.40 -7.15
C PRO A 210 5.48 -5.47 -7.75
N ILE A 211 5.63 -6.12 -8.90
CA ILE A 211 6.90 -6.21 -9.65
C ILE A 211 7.27 -4.83 -10.21
N THR A 212 6.29 -4.07 -10.67
CA THR A 212 6.48 -2.68 -11.14
C THR A 212 7.04 -1.80 -10.02
N TYR A 213 6.42 -1.82 -8.85
CA TYR A 213 6.95 -1.08 -7.69
C TYR A 213 8.32 -1.56 -7.25
N TYR A 214 8.57 -2.87 -7.31
CA TYR A 214 9.88 -3.42 -6.99
C TYR A 214 10.97 -2.84 -7.90
N PHE A 215 10.79 -2.84 -9.21
CA PHE A 215 11.77 -2.30 -10.13
C PHE A 215 11.81 -0.77 -10.12
N LEU A 216 10.71 -0.08 -9.84
CA LEU A 216 10.73 1.37 -9.56
C LEU A 216 11.64 1.67 -8.37
N GLY A 217 11.51 0.95 -7.26
CA GLY A 217 12.39 1.07 -6.10
C GLY A 217 13.86 0.81 -6.46
N GLY A 218 14.14 -0.25 -7.20
CA GLY A 218 15.47 -0.57 -7.70
C GLY A 218 16.04 0.53 -8.59
N TYR A 219 15.21 1.12 -9.46
CA TYR A 219 15.62 2.23 -10.33
C TYR A 219 15.96 3.50 -9.53
N LEU A 220 15.11 3.86 -8.58
CA LEU A 220 15.36 5.01 -7.70
C LEU A 220 16.68 4.85 -6.95
N ARG A 221 16.96 3.65 -6.44
CA ARG A 221 18.23 3.36 -5.76
C ARG A 221 19.46 3.51 -6.65
N ALA A 222 19.35 3.03 -7.88
CA ALA A 222 20.50 2.93 -8.77
C ALA A 222 20.79 4.23 -9.55
N HIS A 223 19.77 5.06 -9.81
CA HIS A 223 19.88 6.14 -10.78
C HIS A 223 19.41 7.51 -10.28
N VAL A 224 18.86 7.60 -9.08
CA VAL A 224 18.35 8.88 -8.55
C VAL A 224 19.10 9.27 -7.28
N ASP A 225 19.82 10.39 -7.34
CA ASP A 225 20.39 11.01 -6.14
C ASP A 225 19.31 11.78 -5.39
N ILE A 226 18.58 11.04 -4.54
CA ILE A 226 17.40 11.58 -3.83
C ILE A 226 17.77 12.77 -2.94
N LYS A 227 18.99 12.79 -2.37
CA LYS A 227 19.44 13.87 -1.48
C LYS A 227 19.71 15.20 -2.21
N ARG A 228 19.80 15.18 -3.54
CA ARG A 228 19.90 16.40 -4.37
C ARG A 228 18.54 16.98 -4.77
N LEU A 229 17.47 16.24 -4.57
CA LEU A 229 16.12 16.71 -4.89
C LEU A 229 15.67 17.81 -3.90
N ARG A 230 14.92 18.78 -4.42
CA ARG A 230 14.41 19.88 -3.60
C ARG A 230 13.14 19.41 -2.88
N THR A 231 13.21 19.20 -1.57
CA THR A 231 12.12 18.73 -0.71
C THR A 231 10.84 19.57 -0.87
N GLY A 232 10.95 20.91 -0.93
CA GLY A 232 9.80 21.77 -1.14
C GLY A 232 9.08 21.58 -2.47
N ARG A 233 9.83 21.27 -3.56
CA ARG A 233 9.22 20.93 -4.87
C ARG A 233 8.49 19.59 -4.81
N LEU A 234 9.08 18.59 -4.13
CA LEU A 234 8.46 17.29 -3.97
C LEU A 234 7.18 17.39 -3.14
N ALA A 235 7.17 18.19 -2.08
CA ALA A 235 5.98 18.46 -1.28
C ALA A 235 4.88 19.14 -2.11
N ALA A 236 5.23 20.15 -2.91
CA ALA A 236 4.28 20.83 -3.78
C ALA A 236 3.71 19.88 -4.87
N LEU A 237 4.56 19.04 -5.48
CA LEU A 237 4.14 18.06 -6.47
C LEU A 237 3.24 16.98 -5.85
N LEU A 238 3.55 16.50 -4.65
CA LEU A 238 2.71 15.55 -3.94
C LEU A 238 1.34 16.15 -3.61
N LEU A 239 1.31 17.37 -3.08
CA LEU A 239 0.06 18.06 -2.80
C LEU A 239 -0.77 18.24 -4.07
N LEU A 240 -0.15 18.69 -5.16
CA LEU A 240 -0.82 18.83 -6.45
C LEU A 240 -1.36 17.47 -6.96
N ALA A 241 -0.55 16.40 -6.90
CA ALA A 241 -0.97 15.08 -7.35
C ALA A 241 -2.16 14.56 -6.52
N VAL A 242 -2.09 14.64 -5.20
CA VAL A 242 -3.20 14.23 -4.30
C VAL A 242 -4.47 15.05 -4.57
N LEU A 243 -4.35 16.35 -4.80
CA LEU A 243 -5.51 17.20 -5.10
C LEU A 243 -6.09 16.90 -6.49
N CYS A 244 -5.24 16.71 -7.51
CA CYS A 244 -5.70 16.35 -8.86
C CYS A 244 -6.36 14.98 -8.90
N PHE A 245 -5.72 13.94 -8.32
CA PHE A 245 -6.27 12.60 -8.30
C PHE A 245 -7.48 12.48 -7.37
N GLY A 246 -7.44 13.14 -6.21
CA GLY A 246 -8.57 13.20 -5.30
C GLY A 246 -9.75 13.95 -5.93
N GLY A 247 -9.50 15.08 -6.60
CA GLY A 247 -10.51 15.83 -7.36
C GLY A 247 -11.11 14.98 -8.50
N TYR A 248 -10.27 14.24 -9.25
CA TYR A 248 -10.73 13.29 -10.26
C TYR A 248 -11.64 12.22 -9.63
N ASN A 249 -11.27 11.65 -8.49
CA ASN A 249 -12.06 10.65 -7.79
C ASN A 249 -13.40 11.22 -7.28
N VAL A 250 -13.43 12.48 -6.81
CA VAL A 250 -14.66 13.18 -6.43
C VAL A 250 -15.56 13.37 -7.66
N TRP A 251 -15.01 13.90 -8.75
CA TRP A 251 -15.76 14.10 -9.99
C TRP A 251 -16.31 12.79 -10.53
N ARG A 252 -15.49 11.74 -10.55
CA ARG A 252 -15.88 10.42 -11.10
C ARG A 252 -17.00 9.73 -10.32
N ASN A 253 -17.14 10.01 -9.05
CA ASN A 253 -18.16 9.42 -8.17
C ASN A 253 -19.22 10.43 -7.72
N GLN A 254 -19.40 11.53 -8.46
CA GLN A 254 -20.32 12.59 -8.06
C GLN A 254 -21.76 12.08 -7.94
N GLY A 255 -22.35 12.24 -6.75
CA GLY A 255 -23.73 11.84 -6.50
C GLY A 255 -23.97 10.35 -6.27
N ILE A 256 -22.94 9.52 -6.40
CA ILE A 256 -23.02 8.06 -6.12
C ILE A 256 -22.04 7.67 -5.01
N PRO A 257 -22.22 6.51 -4.36
CA PRO A 257 -21.21 5.92 -3.48
C PRO A 257 -19.88 5.70 -4.21
N PHE A 258 -18.78 5.79 -3.46
CA PHE A 258 -17.44 5.63 -4.05
C PHE A 258 -17.25 4.25 -4.68
N VAL A 259 -16.97 4.22 -5.98
CA VAL A 259 -16.67 2.99 -6.71
C VAL A 259 -15.15 2.75 -6.68
N TRP A 260 -14.75 1.59 -6.17
CA TRP A 260 -13.37 1.15 -6.19
C TRP A 260 -13.07 0.49 -7.54
N GLY A 261 -12.46 1.23 -8.44
CA GLY A 261 -12.10 0.75 -9.78
C GLY A 261 -10.60 0.72 -10.03
N SER A 262 -10.21 0.20 -11.18
CA SER A 262 -8.81 0.05 -11.59
C SER A 262 -8.04 1.38 -11.64
N TRP A 263 -8.72 2.51 -11.82
CA TRP A 263 -8.10 3.86 -11.82
C TRP A 263 -7.60 4.31 -10.45
N CYS A 264 -8.12 3.75 -9.36
CA CYS A 264 -7.79 4.11 -7.99
C CYS A 264 -7.35 2.92 -7.12
N ASP A 265 -7.10 1.76 -7.75
CA ASP A 265 -6.56 0.56 -7.09
C ASP A 265 -5.04 0.66 -6.91
N TRP A 266 -4.47 -0.27 -6.17
CA TRP A 266 -3.05 -0.30 -5.78
C TRP A 266 -2.06 -0.15 -6.94
N GLY A 267 -2.37 -0.69 -8.13
CA GLY A 267 -1.56 -0.61 -9.35
C GLY A 267 -1.88 0.60 -10.25
N SER A 268 -2.77 1.51 -9.84
CA SER A 268 -3.18 2.65 -10.65
C SER A 268 -2.08 3.71 -10.81
N LEU A 269 -2.21 4.56 -11.83
CA LEU A 269 -1.33 5.72 -12.04
C LEU A 269 -1.31 6.63 -10.81
N GLN A 270 -2.45 6.88 -10.18
CA GLN A 270 -2.56 7.71 -8.97
C GLN A 270 -1.62 7.17 -7.88
N ASN A 271 -1.74 5.89 -7.58
CA ASN A 271 -0.93 5.26 -6.54
C ASN A 271 0.55 5.15 -6.91
N VAL A 272 0.90 4.95 -8.18
CA VAL A 272 2.29 4.95 -8.63
C VAL A 272 2.92 6.32 -8.41
N VAL A 273 2.26 7.39 -8.85
CA VAL A 273 2.77 8.76 -8.74
C VAL A 273 2.87 9.18 -7.26
N ASP A 274 1.80 9.02 -6.49
CA ASP A 274 1.76 9.43 -5.09
C ASP A 274 2.79 8.64 -4.25
N THR A 275 2.92 7.33 -4.49
CA THR A 275 3.91 6.49 -3.81
C THR A 275 5.35 6.92 -4.09
N VAL A 276 5.68 7.18 -5.34
CA VAL A 276 7.01 7.65 -5.72
C VAL A 276 7.28 9.02 -5.10
N LEU A 277 6.33 9.94 -5.15
CA LEU A 277 6.48 11.28 -4.57
C LEU A 277 6.63 11.25 -3.05
N VAL A 278 5.83 10.45 -2.35
CA VAL A 278 5.95 10.25 -0.89
C VAL A 278 7.31 9.67 -0.54
N PHE A 279 7.74 8.63 -1.26
CA PHE A 279 9.04 8.01 -1.03
C PHE A 279 10.19 8.99 -1.25
N LEU A 280 10.18 9.72 -2.36
CA LEU A 280 11.19 10.74 -2.67
C LEU A 280 11.19 11.87 -1.65
N LEU A 281 10.01 12.35 -1.24
CA LEU A 281 9.85 13.41 -0.25
C LEU A 281 10.52 13.03 1.07
N LEU A 282 10.14 11.89 1.66
CA LEU A 282 10.68 11.45 2.95
C LEU A 282 12.18 11.21 2.90
N ASN A 283 12.67 10.66 1.78
CA ASN A 283 14.08 10.34 1.65
C ASN A 283 14.95 11.50 1.12
N SER A 284 14.36 12.60 0.61
CA SER A 284 15.08 13.82 0.24
C SER A 284 15.48 14.68 1.45
N ILE A 285 14.75 14.56 2.56
CA ILE A 285 15.00 15.34 3.76
C ILE A 285 16.41 15.01 4.28
N ARG A 286 17.19 16.06 4.52
CA ARG A 286 18.49 15.95 5.16
C ARG A 286 18.27 16.09 6.66
N TYR A 287 18.21 14.95 7.33
CA TYR A 287 18.16 14.94 8.78
C TYR A 287 19.56 15.33 9.31
N SER A 288 19.73 16.56 9.78
CA SER A 288 20.91 16.94 10.56
C SER A 288 21.00 15.99 11.75
N THR A 289 22.21 15.52 12.09
CA THR A 289 22.47 14.49 13.13
C THR A 289 21.40 14.49 14.22
N PRO A 290 20.37 13.66 14.09
CA PRO A 290 19.29 13.68 15.08
C PRO A 290 19.78 13.09 16.37
N PRO A 291 19.24 13.52 17.53
CA PRO A 291 19.54 12.90 18.80
C PRO A 291 19.44 11.37 18.70
N THR A 292 20.40 10.66 19.28
CA THR A 292 20.44 9.18 19.27
C THR A 292 19.12 8.56 19.73
N SER A 293 18.39 9.24 20.62
CA SER A 293 17.05 8.85 21.09
C SER A 293 16.00 8.81 19.97
N ILE A 294 15.93 9.83 19.11
CA ILE A 294 14.99 9.88 17.98
C ILE A 294 15.31 8.78 16.99
N THR A 295 16.58 8.61 16.64
CA THR A 295 17.00 7.55 15.70
C THR A 295 16.71 6.14 16.25
N ARG A 296 16.88 5.94 17.56
CA ARG A 296 16.53 4.67 18.22
C ARG A 296 15.03 4.45 18.22
N PHE A 297 14.25 5.48 18.55
CA PHE A 297 12.79 5.40 18.61
C PHE A 297 12.17 5.12 17.24
N THR A 298 12.52 5.90 16.20
CA THR A 298 12.04 5.65 14.83
C THR A 298 12.45 4.28 14.35
N GLY A 299 13.68 3.89 14.66
CA GLY A 299 14.18 2.57 14.35
C GLY A 299 13.46 1.43 15.05
N TYR A 300 13.05 1.61 16.29
CA TYR A 300 12.23 0.65 17.02
C TYR A 300 10.83 0.54 16.40
N LEU A 301 10.15 1.67 16.21
CA LEU A 301 8.83 1.70 15.59
C LEU A 301 8.83 1.05 14.19
N SER A 302 9.82 1.38 13.36
CA SER A 302 9.96 0.81 12.01
C SER A 302 10.06 -0.72 12.00
N LYS A 303 10.65 -1.34 13.03
CA LYS A 303 10.73 -2.80 13.16
C LYS A 303 9.40 -3.43 13.57
N LEU A 304 8.56 -2.70 14.29
CA LEU A 304 7.27 -3.18 14.78
C LEU A 304 6.16 -3.10 13.72
N THR A 305 6.35 -2.33 12.64
CA THR A 305 5.30 -2.04 11.67
C THR A 305 4.65 -3.28 11.06
N LEU A 306 5.43 -4.33 10.76
CA LEU A 306 4.90 -5.57 10.19
C LEU A 306 4.00 -6.31 11.19
N GLY A 307 4.49 -6.52 12.42
CA GLY A 307 3.70 -7.19 13.46
C GLY A 307 2.44 -6.40 13.81
N ALA A 308 2.57 -5.08 13.98
CA ALA A 308 1.43 -4.20 14.26
C ALA A 308 0.39 -4.23 13.13
N TYR A 309 0.84 -4.22 11.86
CA TYR A 309 -0.05 -4.39 10.71
C TYR A 309 -0.82 -5.72 10.77
N LEU A 310 -0.12 -6.82 11.01
CA LEU A 310 -0.73 -8.16 10.99
C LEU A 310 -1.81 -8.35 12.07
N VAL A 311 -1.68 -7.68 13.22
CA VAL A 311 -2.67 -7.76 14.29
C VAL A 311 -3.65 -6.58 14.29
N SER A 312 -3.54 -5.63 13.35
CA SER A 312 -4.37 -4.42 13.32
C SER A 312 -5.87 -4.67 13.16
N TRP A 313 -6.25 -5.86 12.69
CA TRP A 313 -7.65 -6.27 12.66
C TRP A 313 -8.31 -6.32 14.05
N ILE A 314 -7.56 -6.67 15.09
CA ILE A 314 -8.09 -6.76 16.47
C ILE A 314 -8.57 -5.39 16.97
N PRO A 315 -7.72 -4.33 17.02
CA PRO A 315 -8.17 -3.02 17.43
C PRO A 315 -9.25 -2.45 16.50
N ASP A 316 -9.19 -2.70 15.20
CA ASP A 316 -10.21 -2.26 14.26
C ASP A 316 -11.57 -2.91 14.58
N ASN A 317 -11.60 -4.24 14.76
CA ASN A 317 -12.82 -4.95 15.12
C ASN A 317 -13.42 -4.42 16.42
N TYR A 318 -12.60 -4.19 17.45
CA TYR A 318 -13.06 -3.66 18.73
C TYR A 318 -13.58 -2.22 18.61
N LEU A 319 -12.76 -1.32 18.07
CA LEU A 319 -13.08 0.11 17.99
C LEU A 319 -14.27 0.41 17.08
N TYR A 320 -14.30 -0.19 15.88
CA TYR A 320 -15.40 0.08 14.93
C TYR A 320 -16.72 -0.54 15.39
N THR A 321 -16.69 -1.65 16.10
CA THR A 321 -17.91 -2.19 16.74
C THR A 321 -18.47 -1.21 17.76
N MET A 322 -17.61 -0.63 18.61
CA MET A 322 -18.04 0.38 19.60
C MET A 322 -18.53 1.66 18.92
N LEU A 323 -17.81 2.14 17.87
CA LEU A 323 -18.20 3.36 17.15
C LEU A 323 -19.52 3.20 16.40
N LYS A 324 -19.78 2.06 15.78
CA LYS A 324 -21.06 1.76 15.13
C LYS A 324 -22.22 1.78 16.13
N LEU A 325 -22.04 1.19 17.30
CA LEU A 325 -23.04 1.23 18.38
C LEU A 325 -23.30 2.67 18.84
N SER A 326 -22.26 3.49 19.01
CA SER A 326 -22.42 4.89 19.42
C SER A 326 -23.09 5.75 18.35
N LEU A 327 -22.78 5.53 17.06
CA LEU A 327 -23.40 6.23 15.95
C LEU A 327 -24.87 5.87 15.77
N ILE A 328 -25.29 4.64 16.06
CA ILE A 328 -26.71 4.24 16.09
C ILE A 328 -27.45 5.04 17.16
N HIS A 329 -26.86 5.22 18.34
CA HIS A 329 -27.46 6.05 19.41
C HIS A 329 -27.50 7.55 19.10
N ILE A 330 -26.57 8.07 18.28
CA ILE A 330 -26.52 9.48 17.86
C ILE A 330 -27.46 9.72 16.66
N SER A 331 -27.66 8.73 15.81
CA SER A 331 -28.49 8.84 14.60
C SER A 331 -29.95 8.46 14.80
N GLU A 332 -30.37 7.97 16.00
CA GLU A 332 -31.76 7.94 16.34
C GLU A 332 -32.23 9.38 16.59
N PRO A 333 -32.96 10.02 15.63
CA PRO A 333 -33.61 11.27 15.94
C PRO A 333 -34.60 10.95 17.02
N THR A 334 -34.55 11.68 18.10
CA THR A 334 -35.54 11.73 19.16
C THR A 334 -36.96 11.74 18.59
N ARG A 335 -37.48 10.55 18.24
CA ARG A 335 -38.91 10.31 18.13
C ARG A 335 -39.46 10.22 19.55
N ARG A 336 -39.33 11.28 20.32
CA ARG A 336 -40.07 11.52 21.56
C ARG A 336 -40.40 12.99 21.64
N ARG A 337 -41.61 13.28 21.22
CA ARG A 337 -42.62 14.15 21.84
C ARG A 337 -43.53 14.75 20.76
N GLY A 338 -44.62 14.11 20.56
CA GLY A 338 -45.82 14.66 20.05
C GLY A 338 -46.96 13.91 20.76
N ILE A 339 -47.29 14.37 21.97
CA ILE A 339 -48.61 14.24 22.55
C ILE A 339 -49.23 15.59 22.38
#